data_d8c9b378cbd0ac6a2943e0a400cf7247
#
_entry.id   d8c9b378cbd0ac6a2943e0a400cf7247
#
_cell.length_a   1.000
_cell.length_b   1.000
_cell.length_c   1.000
_cell.angle_alpha   90.00
_cell.angle_beta   90.00
_cell.angle_gamma   90.00
#
_symmetry.space_group_name_H-M   'P 1'
#
loop_
_entity.id
_entity.type
_entity.pdbx_description
1 polymer ?
#
loop_
_entity_poly.entity_id
_entity_poly.type
_entity_poly.pdbx_seq_one_letter_code
_entity_poly.pdbx_strand_id
1 'polypeptide(L)'
;MRHFTNFTKTTELTPVQQELSENCSIQFIHDEAGVDWYILQKLFQPDTLKIQYGKTGLIIAADKDATKLFPLNCSVVEFADTDIPDGFQPGNFTYSNGVIAPVQIDYVALAAAERDRRMAPVTAKINQLMEAQDDNDITATELLELSALREYRTKLRRMDLTAAPDINWPEPPED
;
A
#
# COMPACT_ATOMS: atom_id res chain seq x y z
N MET A 1 -7.57 8.78 26.03
CA MET A 1 -7.26 8.61 24.60
C MET A 1 -8.21 9.50 23.80
N ARG A 2 -7.68 10.42 23.00
CA ARG A 2 -8.46 11.25 22.07
C ARG A 2 -8.35 10.70 20.67
N HIS A 3 -9.43 10.82 19.91
CA HIS A 3 -9.53 10.26 18.59
C HIS A 3 -10.38 11.20 17.74
N PHE A 4 -9.84 11.74 16.67
CA PHE A 4 -10.48 12.61 15.70
C PHE A 4 -10.43 11.97 14.33
N THR A 5 -11.58 11.90 13.65
CA THR A 5 -11.75 11.06 12.46
C THR A 5 -12.07 11.86 11.22
N ASN A 6 -11.70 11.29 10.06
CA ASN A 6 -12.14 11.70 8.74
C ASN A 6 -11.90 13.18 8.41
N PHE A 7 -10.67 13.65 8.63
CA PHE A 7 -10.33 15.03 8.27
C PHE A 7 -10.49 15.30 6.79
N THR A 8 -11.20 16.35 6.47
CA THR A 8 -11.43 16.83 5.10
C THR A 8 -11.06 18.30 4.96
N LYS A 9 -10.84 18.75 3.74
CA LYS A 9 -10.52 20.15 3.45
C LYS A 9 -11.72 21.04 3.79
N THR A 10 -11.47 22.11 4.53
CA THR A 10 -12.48 23.15 4.81
C THR A 10 -12.72 23.97 3.53
N THR A 11 -13.95 23.96 3.04
CA THR A 11 -14.37 24.70 1.85
C THR A 11 -14.93 26.08 2.17
N GLU A 12 -15.59 26.23 3.32
CA GLU A 12 -16.16 27.49 3.80
C GLU A 12 -15.23 28.11 4.84
N LEU A 13 -14.33 28.96 4.37
CA LEU A 13 -13.36 29.66 5.21
C LEU A 13 -13.96 30.89 5.83
N THR A 14 -13.64 31.16 7.10
CA THR A 14 -13.87 32.45 7.72
C THR A 14 -12.99 33.52 7.07
N PRO A 15 -13.33 34.84 7.16
CA PRO A 15 -12.50 35.90 6.58
C PRO A 15 -11.03 35.84 7.02
N VAL A 16 -10.76 35.50 8.29
CA VAL A 16 -9.41 35.36 8.82
C VAL A 16 -8.70 34.15 8.22
N GLN A 17 -9.38 33.01 8.08
CA GLN A 17 -8.82 31.80 7.45
C GLN A 17 -8.54 32.03 5.97
N GLN A 18 -9.38 32.79 5.29
CA GLN A 18 -9.17 33.14 3.88
C GLN A 18 -7.91 33.99 3.73
N GLU A 19 -7.75 35.03 4.53
CA GLU A 19 -6.56 35.89 4.53
C GLU A 19 -5.26 35.04 4.80
N LEU A 20 -5.30 34.16 5.78
CA LEU A 20 -4.17 33.26 6.10
C LEU A 20 -3.88 32.27 4.97
N SER A 21 -4.91 31.77 4.31
CA SER A 21 -4.76 30.86 3.18
C SER A 21 -4.12 31.56 1.97
N GLU A 22 -4.52 32.77 1.68
CA GLU A 22 -4.01 33.57 0.55
C GLU A 22 -2.59 34.09 0.79
N ASN A 23 -2.32 34.64 1.98
CA ASN A 23 -1.06 35.32 2.28
C ASN A 23 0.04 34.36 2.79
N CYS A 24 -0.33 33.25 3.44
CA CYS A 24 0.60 32.33 4.09
C CYS A 24 0.53 30.90 3.55
N SER A 25 -0.30 30.63 2.53
CA SER A 25 -0.53 29.30 1.96
C SER A 25 -0.96 28.25 3.01
N ILE A 26 -1.67 28.69 4.06
CA ILE A 26 -2.16 27.79 5.11
C ILE A 26 -3.41 27.08 4.59
N GLN A 27 -3.42 25.74 4.72
CA GLN A 27 -4.60 24.92 4.44
C GLN A 27 -5.37 24.64 5.73
N PHE A 28 -6.69 24.77 5.67
CA PHE A 28 -7.59 24.44 6.77
C PHE A 28 -8.30 23.13 6.49
N ILE A 29 -8.33 22.27 7.51
CA ILE A 29 -9.04 21.00 7.50
C ILE A 29 -9.84 20.86 8.79
N HIS A 30 -10.94 20.13 8.73
CA HIS A 30 -11.79 19.84 9.88
C HIS A 30 -12.04 18.34 9.99
N ASP A 31 -12.30 17.86 11.21
CA ASP A 31 -12.70 16.48 11.47
C ASP A 31 -14.18 16.22 11.06
N GLU A 32 -14.64 15.01 11.27
CA GLU A 32 -16.02 14.59 10.99
C GLU A 32 -17.07 15.43 11.75
N ALA A 33 -16.71 15.98 12.91
CA ALA A 33 -17.57 16.87 13.71
C ALA A 33 -17.51 18.32 13.24
N GLY A 34 -16.72 18.66 12.22
CA GLY A 34 -16.57 20.01 11.70
C GLY A 34 -15.59 20.88 12.49
N VAL A 35 -14.81 20.31 13.40
CA VAL A 35 -13.87 21.09 14.22
C VAL A 35 -12.51 21.20 13.52
N ASP A 36 -12.00 22.43 13.46
CA ASP A 36 -10.74 22.77 12.81
C ASP A 36 -9.54 22.04 13.44
N TRP A 37 -8.62 21.55 12.60
CA TRP A 37 -7.43 20.82 13.03
C TRP A 37 -6.54 21.61 13.98
N TYR A 38 -6.33 22.90 13.74
CA TYR A 38 -5.50 23.76 14.57
C TYR A 38 -6.09 24.00 15.97
N ILE A 39 -7.40 23.79 16.13
CA ILE A 39 -8.07 23.76 17.45
C ILE A 39 -7.84 22.40 18.11
N LEU A 40 -8.05 21.30 17.37
CA LEU A 40 -7.96 19.94 17.88
C LEU A 40 -6.54 19.56 18.31
N GLN A 41 -5.50 20.08 17.64
CA GLN A 41 -4.10 19.90 18.03
C GLN A 41 -3.83 20.20 19.51
N LYS A 42 -4.46 21.25 20.02
CA LYS A 42 -4.29 21.74 21.40
C LYS A 42 -4.94 20.85 22.44
N LEU A 43 -5.80 19.96 22.02
CA LEU A 43 -6.54 19.07 22.91
C LEU A 43 -5.77 17.80 23.27
N PHE A 44 -4.80 17.38 22.45
CA PHE A 44 -3.99 16.20 22.72
C PHE A 44 -3.13 16.33 24.00
N GLN A 45 -2.86 15.21 24.64
CA GLN A 45 -1.94 15.19 25.78
C GLN A 45 -0.48 15.34 25.28
N PRO A 46 0.38 16.12 25.98
CA PRO A 46 1.74 16.37 25.50
C PRO A 46 2.61 15.11 25.44
N ASP A 47 2.42 14.18 26.38
CA ASP A 47 3.28 13.00 26.56
C ASP A 47 2.81 11.76 25.80
N THR A 48 1.79 11.89 24.92
CA THR A 48 1.26 10.79 24.11
C THR A 48 1.81 10.84 22.69
N LEU A 49 1.86 9.69 22.03
CA LEU A 49 2.12 9.60 20.60
C LEU A 49 0.83 9.82 19.81
N LYS A 50 0.82 10.77 18.88
CA LYS A 50 -0.30 11.01 17.95
C LYS A 50 -0.02 10.23 16.68
N ILE A 51 -0.95 9.37 16.32
CA ILE A 51 -0.85 8.46 15.18
C ILE A 51 -1.85 8.88 14.13
N GLN A 52 -1.33 9.22 12.95
CA GLN A 52 -2.14 9.52 11.77
C GLN A 52 -2.30 8.26 10.92
N TYR A 53 -3.54 7.90 10.59
CA TYR A 53 -3.84 6.71 9.80
C TYR A 53 -4.88 6.99 8.72
N GLY A 54 -4.78 6.27 7.60
CA GLY A 54 -5.67 6.36 6.45
C GLY A 54 -6.93 5.50 6.59
N LYS A 55 -7.79 5.54 5.58
CA LYS A 55 -9.08 4.80 5.55
C LYS A 55 -8.93 3.29 5.68
N THR A 56 -7.81 2.72 5.27
CA THR A 56 -7.51 1.28 5.40
C THR A 56 -6.97 0.91 6.77
N GLY A 57 -6.81 1.88 7.66
CA GLY A 57 -6.15 1.71 8.95
C GLY A 57 -4.62 1.81 8.89
N LEU A 58 -4.01 1.88 7.70
CA LEU A 58 -2.55 2.01 7.58
C LEU A 58 -2.09 3.28 8.30
N ILE A 59 -1.14 3.12 9.22
CA ILE A 59 -0.52 4.23 9.95
C ILE A 59 0.51 4.88 9.02
N ILE A 60 0.31 6.17 8.73
CA ILE A 60 1.08 6.92 7.75
C ILE A 60 2.16 7.78 8.42
N ALA A 61 1.83 8.34 9.57
CA ALA A 61 2.73 9.19 10.35
C ALA A 61 2.45 9.07 11.84
N ALA A 62 3.44 9.37 12.65
CA ALA A 62 3.30 9.46 14.10
C ALA A 62 4.31 10.46 14.65
N ASP A 63 3.89 11.31 15.57
CA ASP A 63 4.76 12.24 16.32
C ASP A 63 4.11 12.57 17.67
N LYS A 64 4.94 12.90 18.66
CA LYS A 64 4.47 13.44 19.96
C LYS A 64 3.93 14.86 19.82
N ASP A 65 4.42 15.60 18.87
CA ASP A 65 3.97 16.95 18.54
C ASP A 65 2.91 16.90 17.43
N ALA A 66 1.66 17.13 17.80
CA ALA A 66 0.55 17.13 16.85
C ALA A 66 0.69 18.18 15.72
N THR A 67 1.49 19.24 15.93
CA THR A 67 1.69 20.29 14.91
C THR A 67 2.52 19.81 13.72
N LYS A 68 3.24 18.70 13.86
CA LYS A 68 3.98 18.05 12.76
C LYS A 68 3.11 17.14 11.89
N LEU A 69 1.86 16.93 12.27
CA LEU A 69 0.92 16.11 11.51
C LEU A 69 -0.03 17.01 10.72
N PHE A 70 -0.42 16.54 9.53
CA PHE A 70 -1.47 17.16 8.73
C PHE A 70 -2.38 16.06 8.15
N PRO A 71 -3.47 15.70 8.87
CA PRO A 71 -4.23 14.49 8.59
C PRO A 71 -5.29 14.65 7.48
N LEU A 72 -5.00 15.34 6.40
CA LEU A 72 -5.93 15.44 5.27
C LEU A 72 -6.28 14.04 4.71
N ASN A 73 -7.57 13.74 4.63
CA ASN A 73 -8.13 12.44 4.26
C ASN A 73 -7.73 11.28 5.20
N CYS A 74 -7.34 11.60 6.42
CA CYS A 74 -6.89 10.68 7.46
C CYS A 74 -7.64 10.91 8.77
N SER A 75 -7.31 10.12 9.77
CA SER A 75 -7.74 10.27 11.15
C SER A 75 -6.52 10.32 12.07
N VAL A 76 -6.69 10.87 13.29
CA VAL A 76 -5.61 10.93 14.29
C VAL A 76 -6.13 10.41 15.62
N VAL A 77 -5.35 9.54 16.24
CA VAL A 77 -5.59 9.00 17.57
C VAL A 77 -4.35 9.14 18.43
N GLU A 78 -4.51 9.39 19.74
CA GLU A 78 -3.38 9.42 20.69
C GLU A 78 -3.26 8.11 21.47
N PHE A 79 -2.02 7.71 21.76
CA PHE A 79 -1.67 6.56 22.58
C PHE A 79 -0.64 6.94 23.63
N ALA A 80 -0.69 6.31 24.81
CA ALA A 80 0.42 6.36 25.74
C ALA A 80 1.63 5.58 25.17
N ASP A 81 2.84 5.98 25.52
CA ASP A 81 4.04 5.27 25.06
C ASP A 81 4.04 3.77 25.42
N THR A 82 3.42 3.43 26.56
CA THR A 82 3.28 2.04 27.04
C THR A 82 2.40 1.16 26.16
N ASP A 83 1.54 1.77 25.36
CA ASP A 83 0.57 1.07 24.52
C ASP A 83 1.06 0.92 23.06
N ILE A 84 2.29 1.40 22.79
CA ILE A 84 2.90 1.32 21.46
C ILE A 84 3.67 0.00 21.36
N PRO A 85 3.41 -0.82 20.33
CA PRO A 85 4.12 -2.08 20.12
C PRO A 85 5.63 -1.88 19.91
N ASP A 86 6.43 -2.85 20.33
CA ASP A 86 7.87 -2.87 20.05
C ASP A 86 8.12 -2.86 18.52
N GLY A 87 9.11 -2.09 18.09
CA GLY A 87 9.47 -1.96 16.68
C GLY A 87 8.47 -1.14 15.86
N PHE A 88 7.55 -0.41 16.51
CA PHE A 88 6.59 0.44 15.81
C PHE A 88 7.27 1.43 14.87
N GLN A 89 6.82 1.43 13.63
CA GLN A 89 7.18 2.42 12.61
C GLN A 89 5.98 2.69 11.69
N PRO A 90 5.67 3.96 11.36
CA PRO A 90 4.68 4.28 10.34
C PRO A 90 4.98 3.53 9.03
N GLY A 91 3.94 3.10 8.33
CA GLY A 91 4.03 2.28 7.13
C GLY A 91 4.02 0.77 7.38
N ASN A 92 4.46 0.30 8.56
CA ASN A 92 4.53 -1.12 8.89
C ASN A 92 3.44 -1.60 9.86
N PHE A 93 2.59 -0.69 10.31
CA PHE A 93 1.52 -0.97 11.27
C PHE A 93 0.19 -0.40 10.79
N THR A 94 -0.88 -1.03 11.24
CA THR A 94 -2.26 -0.59 11.08
C THR A 94 -2.89 -0.28 12.43
N TYR A 95 -3.85 0.64 12.41
CA TYR A 95 -4.75 0.92 13.53
C TYR A 95 -6.15 0.47 13.19
N SER A 96 -6.77 -0.30 14.08
CA SER A 96 -8.18 -0.69 13.99
C SER A 96 -8.77 -0.88 15.38
N ASN A 97 -9.91 -0.24 15.64
CA ASN A 97 -10.69 -0.42 16.86
C ASN A 97 -9.88 -0.33 18.18
N GLY A 98 -8.96 0.63 18.26
CA GLY A 98 -8.15 0.83 19.46
C GLY A 98 -6.87 -0.01 19.53
N VAL A 99 -6.58 -0.81 18.51
CA VAL A 99 -5.43 -1.71 18.46
C VAL A 99 -4.46 -1.29 17.35
N ILE A 100 -3.16 -1.25 17.70
CA ILE A 100 -2.07 -1.10 16.75
C ILE A 100 -1.48 -2.49 16.49
N ALA A 101 -1.46 -2.93 15.24
CA ALA A 101 -0.93 -4.24 14.84
C ALA A 101 -0.04 -4.12 13.60
N PRO A 102 0.97 -5.00 13.45
CA PRO A 102 1.76 -5.05 12.22
C PRO A 102 0.88 -5.26 10.98
N VAL A 103 1.27 -4.66 9.85
CA VAL A 103 0.63 -4.90 8.56
C VAL A 103 0.74 -6.38 8.22
N GLN A 104 -0.38 -7.02 7.96
CA GLN A 104 -0.41 -8.40 7.48
C GLN A 104 -0.12 -8.40 5.98
N ILE A 105 1.03 -8.98 5.60
CA ILE A 105 1.42 -9.12 4.20
C ILE A 105 0.93 -10.48 3.71
N ASP A 106 0.09 -10.48 2.69
CA ASP A 106 -0.30 -11.72 2.00
C ASP A 106 0.77 -12.09 0.97
N TYR A 107 1.79 -12.81 1.45
CA TYR A 107 2.89 -13.27 0.61
C TYR A 107 2.42 -14.23 -0.49
N VAL A 108 1.35 -15.00 -0.26
CA VAL A 108 0.78 -15.90 -1.25
C VAL A 108 0.16 -15.12 -2.40
N ALA A 109 -0.60 -14.05 -2.10
CA ALA A 109 -1.15 -13.17 -3.12
C ALA A 109 -0.05 -12.44 -3.91
N LEU A 110 1.02 -11.98 -3.24
CA LEU A 110 2.17 -11.37 -3.92
C LEU A 110 2.88 -12.37 -4.83
N ALA A 111 3.08 -13.60 -4.39
CA ALA A 111 3.66 -14.67 -5.19
C ALA A 111 2.78 -15.04 -6.39
N ALA A 112 1.45 -15.06 -6.22
CA ALA A 112 0.53 -15.30 -7.32
C ALA A 112 0.62 -14.19 -8.39
N ALA A 113 0.67 -12.93 -7.97
CA ALA A 113 0.84 -11.80 -8.88
C ALA A 113 2.19 -11.87 -9.65
N GLU A 114 3.27 -12.25 -8.96
CA GLU A 114 4.59 -12.41 -9.57
C GLU A 114 4.61 -13.58 -10.56
N ARG A 115 3.98 -14.73 -10.24
CA ARG A 115 3.81 -15.84 -11.17
C ARG A 115 3.08 -15.39 -12.44
N ASP A 116 1.98 -14.66 -12.29
CA ASP A 116 1.16 -14.23 -13.42
C ASP A 116 1.91 -13.20 -14.27
N ARG A 117 2.71 -12.33 -13.65
CA ARG A 117 3.62 -11.41 -14.33
C ARG A 117 4.65 -12.15 -15.19
N ARG A 118 5.22 -13.26 -14.69
CA ARG A 118 6.17 -14.10 -15.44
C ARG A 118 5.48 -14.90 -16.54
N MET A 119 4.24 -15.34 -16.32
CA MET A 119 3.48 -16.13 -17.29
C MET A 119 3.01 -15.32 -18.50
N ALA A 120 2.72 -14.05 -18.34
CA ALA A 120 2.14 -13.21 -19.41
C ALA A 120 3.01 -13.17 -20.68
N PRO A 121 4.31 -12.79 -20.65
CA PRO A 121 5.15 -12.74 -21.84
C PRO A 121 5.37 -14.14 -22.45
N VAL A 122 5.52 -15.16 -21.62
CA VAL A 122 5.68 -16.54 -22.09
C VAL A 122 4.45 -17.02 -22.86
N THR A 123 3.26 -16.71 -22.35
CA THR A 123 2.01 -17.06 -23.02
C THR A 123 1.85 -16.33 -24.36
N ALA A 124 2.22 -15.05 -24.42
CA ALA A 124 2.19 -14.28 -25.66
C ALA A 124 3.14 -14.88 -26.71
N LYS A 125 4.36 -15.23 -26.34
CA LYS A 125 5.34 -15.84 -27.23
C LYS A 125 4.90 -17.24 -27.71
N ILE A 126 4.35 -18.06 -26.81
CA ILE A 126 3.77 -19.38 -27.17
C ILE A 126 2.66 -19.21 -28.21
N ASN A 127 1.76 -18.24 -28.05
CA ASN A 127 0.67 -18.01 -28.99
C ASN A 127 1.22 -17.61 -30.36
N GLN A 128 2.21 -16.71 -30.42
CA GLN A 128 2.88 -16.32 -31.66
C GLN A 128 3.52 -17.53 -32.40
N LEU A 129 4.23 -18.38 -31.66
CA LEU A 129 4.87 -19.56 -32.25
C LEU A 129 3.84 -20.64 -32.68
N MET A 130 2.71 -20.70 -31.97
CA MET A 130 1.60 -21.58 -32.39
C MET A 130 0.93 -21.09 -33.67
N GLU A 131 0.76 -19.78 -33.86
CA GLU A 131 0.27 -19.19 -35.11
C GLU A 131 1.20 -19.55 -36.28
N ALA A 132 2.53 -19.37 -36.10
CA ALA A 132 3.51 -19.79 -37.11
C ALA A 132 3.48 -21.30 -37.39
N GLN A 133 3.21 -22.13 -36.37
CA GLN A 133 3.05 -23.56 -36.54
C GLN A 133 1.79 -23.93 -37.34
N ASP A 134 0.68 -23.25 -37.08
CA ASP A 134 -0.60 -23.48 -37.78
C ASP A 134 -0.52 -23.02 -39.25
N ASP A 135 0.28 -21.98 -39.52
CA ASP A 135 0.55 -21.48 -40.87
C ASP A 135 1.61 -22.32 -41.62
N ASN A 136 2.21 -23.34 -41.00
CA ASN A 136 3.31 -24.16 -41.51
C ASN A 136 4.58 -23.33 -41.87
N ASP A 137 4.81 -22.24 -41.16
CA ASP A 137 5.96 -21.31 -41.30
C ASP A 137 6.97 -21.38 -40.16
N ILE A 138 6.73 -22.25 -39.17
CA ILE A 138 7.60 -22.41 -38.00
C ILE A 138 8.89 -23.14 -38.33
N THR A 139 10.02 -22.61 -37.92
CA THR A 139 11.34 -23.23 -38.09
C THR A 139 11.63 -24.31 -37.05
N ALA A 140 12.65 -25.15 -37.29
CA ALA A 140 13.08 -26.16 -36.31
C ALA A 140 13.55 -25.54 -34.97
N THR A 141 14.18 -24.38 -35.00
CA THR A 141 14.61 -23.64 -33.81
C THR A 141 13.43 -23.14 -33.01
N GLU A 142 12.44 -22.56 -33.68
CA GLU A 142 11.21 -22.07 -33.03
C GLU A 142 10.36 -23.20 -32.42
N LEU A 143 10.39 -24.39 -33.00
CA LEU A 143 9.76 -25.59 -32.39
C LEU A 143 10.43 -25.97 -31.06
N LEU A 144 11.75 -25.88 -30.98
CA LEU A 144 12.49 -26.12 -29.73
C LEU A 144 12.17 -25.03 -28.69
N GLU A 145 12.15 -23.76 -29.10
CA GLU A 145 11.75 -22.64 -28.26
C GLU A 145 10.32 -22.82 -27.72
N LEU A 146 9.38 -23.17 -28.60
CA LEU A 146 7.98 -23.43 -28.21
C LEU A 146 7.87 -24.54 -27.15
N SER A 147 8.66 -25.60 -27.30
CA SER A 147 8.70 -26.70 -26.34
C SER A 147 9.25 -26.24 -24.99
N ALA A 148 10.35 -25.50 -24.97
CA ALA A 148 10.98 -24.97 -23.76
C ALA A 148 10.06 -23.96 -23.02
N LEU A 149 9.41 -23.07 -23.76
CA LEU A 149 8.45 -22.12 -23.21
C LEU A 149 7.21 -22.82 -22.59
N ARG A 150 6.70 -23.87 -23.23
CA ARG A 150 5.59 -24.68 -22.70
C ARG A 150 6.00 -25.40 -21.42
N GLU A 151 7.23 -25.92 -21.35
CA GLU A 151 7.76 -26.54 -20.13
C GLU A 151 7.89 -25.52 -18.99
N TYR A 152 8.50 -24.36 -19.27
CA TYR A 152 8.65 -23.27 -18.30
C TYR A 152 7.29 -22.78 -17.78
N ARG A 153 6.32 -22.54 -18.66
CA ARG A 153 4.95 -22.16 -18.28
C ARG A 153 4.30 -23.23 -17.40
N THR A 154 4.57 -24.50 -17.68
CA THR A 154 4.04 -25.62 -16.87
C THR A 154 4.66 -25.64 -15.48
N LYS A 155 5.97 -25.37 -15.36
CA LYS A 155 6.66 -25.23 -14.07
C LYS A 155 6.04 -24.09 -13.26
N LEU A 156 5.87 -22.89 -13.84
CA LEU A 156 5.23 -21.75 -13.19
C LEU A 156 3.82 -22.07 -12.70
N ARG A 157 2.99 -22.71 -13.53
CA ARG A 157 1.60 -23.05 -13.20
C ARG A 157 1.48 -24.07 -12.06
N ARG A 158 2.48 -24.95 -11.89
CA ARG A 158 2.47 -26.02 -10.88
C ARG A 158 3.19 -25.65 -9.59
N MET A 159 3.69 -24.43 -9.48
CA MET A 159 4.39 -23.98 -8.28
C MET A 159 3.49 -23.99 -7.06
N ASP A 160 4.04 -24.40 -5.94
CA ASP A 160 3.45 -24.22 -4.63
C ASP A 160 3.74 -22.80 -4.11
N LEU A 161 2.72 -21.95 -4.10
CA LEU A 161 2.82 -20.57 -3.65
C LEU A 161 2.70 -20.42 -2.13
N THR A 162 2.32 -21.48 -1.42
CA THR A 162 2.20 -21.43 0.04
C THR A 162 3.56 -21.34 0.74
N ALA A 163 4.66 -21.64 0.03
CA ALA A 163 6.03 -21.43 0.50
C ALA A 163 6.50 -19.97 0.48
N ALA A 164 5.67 -19.03 0.00
CA ALA A 164 6.04 -17.62 -0.01
C ALA A 164 6.32 -17.09 1.42
N PRO A 165 7.32 -16.21 1.61
CA PRO A 165 8.11 -15.53 0.58
C PRO A 165 9.26 -16.33 -0.04
N ASP A 166 9.62 -17.50 0.52
CA ASP A 166 10.83 -18.28 0.16
C ASP A 166 10.58 -19.21 -1.03
N ILE A 167 10.14 -18.63 -2.15
CA ILE A 167 9.84 -19.37 -3.38
C ILE A 167 11.09 -19.45 -4.28
N ASN A 168 11.45 -20.66 -4.69
CA ASN A 168 12.46 -20.86 -5.72
C ASN A 168 11.80 -20.81 -7.12
N TRP A 169 11.94 -19.69 -7.79
CA TRP A 169 11.36 -19.47 -9.11
C TRP A 169 12.13 -20.23 -10.20
N PRO A 170 11.43 -20.90 -11.13
CA PRO A 170 12.10 -21.54 -12.26
C PRO A 170 12.77 -20.48 -13.15
N GLU A 171 13.92 -20.82 -13.71
CA GLU A 171 14.61 -19.98 -14.67
C GLU A 171 13.91 -20.02 -16.03
N PRO A 172 13.77 -18.87 -16.71
CA PRO A 172 13.25 -18.84 -18.06
C PRO A 172 14.23 -19.57 -19.01
N PRO A 173 13.73 -20.14 -20.11
CA PRO A 173 14.61 -20.66 -21.15
C PRO A 173 15.52 -19.54 -21.71
N GLU A 174 16.74 -19.91 -22.06
CA GLU A 174 17.68 -18.99 -22.73
C GLU A 174 17.16 -18.65 -24.14
N ASP A 175 17.36 -17.41 -24.58
CA ASP A 175 16.98 -16.90 -25.91
C ASP A 175 17.86 -17.49 -27.02
#